data_22acb145c5822323f95c58e66b536d1e
#
_entry.id   22acb145c5822323f95c58e66b536d1e
#
_cell.length_a   1.000
_cell.length_b   1.000
_cell.length_c   1.000
_cell.angle_alpha   90.00
_cell.angle_beta   90.00
_cell.angle_gamma   90.00
#
_symmetry.space_group_name_H-M   'P 1'
#
loop_
_entity.id
_entity.type
_entity.pdbx_description
1 polymer ?
#
loop_
_entity_poly.entity_id
_entity_poly.type
_entity_poly.pdbx_seq_one_letter_code
_entity_poly.pdbx_strand_id
1 'polypeptide(L)'
;LEEYIYLGAHQGKVYKYLLTGELSIHTQLPTSASVISILPSVAGLIYVTDSDGFFIRDSLGEIRHVMLDSLSLLKDKNIESAKITCGDLLWLVHPVPGVTLFDLKTQRLSFIEGKDEQGRPLNTESDFCF
;
A
#
# COMPACT_ATOMS: atom_id res chain seq x y z
N LEU A 1 -19.41 -0.97 21.03
CA LEU A 1 -18.47 -0.88 19.90
C LEU A 1 -18.55 -2.14 19.06
N GLU A 2 -18.79 -1.97 17.78
CA GLU A 2 -18.78 -3.11 16.87
C GLU A 2 -17.35 -3.40 16.45
N GLU A 3 -16.97 -4.65 16.52
CA GLU A 3 -15.69 -5.09 16.00
C GLU A 3 -15.88 -5.56 14.57
N TYR A 4 -14.93 -5.19 13.71
CA TYR A 4 -14.99 -5.52 12.30
C TYR A 4 -13.58 -5.62 11.72
N ILE A 5 -13.50 -6.24 10.54
CA ILE A 5 -12.28 -6.25 9.74
C ILE A 5 -12.60 -5.81 8.32
N TYR A 6 -11.62 -5.24 7.64
CA TYR A 6 -11.73 -4.92 6.23
C TYR A 6 -11.10 -6.03 5.41
N LEU A 7 -11.73 -6.37 4.29
CA LEU A 7 -11.25 -7.40 3.39
C LEU A 7 -11.10 -6.83 2.00
N GLY A 8 -9.89 -6.79 1.51
CA GLY A 8 -9.61 -6.41 0.12
C GLY A 8 -9.96 -7.55 -0.83
N ALA A 9 -10.45 -7.20 -2.00
CA ALA A 9 -10.88 -8.17 -2.99
C ALA A 9 -10.55 -7.71 -4.40
N HIS A 10 -10.99 -8.48 -5.39
CA HIS A 10 -10.77 -8.18 -6.80
C HIS A 10 -11.52 -6.93 -7.25
N GLN A 11 -11.02 -6.30 -8.31
CA GLN A 11 -11.67 -5.16 -8.95
C GLN A 11 -11.91 -3.99 -8.00
N GLY A 12 -10.97 -3.74 -7.10
CA GLY A 12 -11.04 -2.59 -6.20
C GLY A 12 -12.08 -2.68 -5.11
N LYS A 13 -12.70 -3.83 -4.92
CA LYS A 13 -13.73 -3.98 -3.88
C LYS A 13 -13.10 -4.12 -2.51
N VAL A 14 -13.68 -3.44 -1.53
CA VAL A 14 -13.30 -3.56 -0.13
C VAL A 14 -14.56 -3.85 0.67
N TYR A 15 -14.53 -4.95 1.39
CA TYR A 15 -15.65 -5.38 2.22
C TYR A 15 -15.37 -5.07 3.67
N LYS A 16 -16.45 -4.87 4.41
CA LYS A 16 -16.42 -4.76 5.86
C LYS A 16 -17.13 -5.96 6.43
N TYR A 17 -16.41 -6.75 7.20
CA TYR A 17 -16.94 -7.93 7.85
C TYR A 17 -17.10 -7.65 9.34
N LEU A 18 -18.33 -7.69 9.81
CA LEU A 18 -18.62 -7.56 11.23
C LEU A 18 -18.44 -8.92 11.91
N LEU A 19 -17.87 -8.94 13.10
CA LEU A 19 -17.67 -10.20 13.82
C LEU A 19 -18.98 -10.86 14.22
N THR A 20 -20.10 -10.16 14.06
CA THR A 20 -21.45 -10.74 14.22
C THR A 20 -21.88 -11.59 13.02
N GLY A 21 -21.09 -11.56 11.91
CA GLY A 21 -21.35 -12.37 10.73
C GLY A 21 -21.83 -11.62 9.51
N GLU A 22 -22.03 -10.32 9.60
CA GLU A 22 -22.49 -9.54 8.46
C GLU A 22 -21.33 -9.11 7.56
N LEU A 23 -21.49 -9.30 6.25
CA LEU A 23 -20.56 -8.85 5.23
C LEU A 23 -21.24 -7.77 4.40
N SER A 24 -20.57 -6.63 4.25
CA SER A 24 -21.10 -5.54 3.44
C SER A 24 -19.98 -4.91 2.62
N ILE A 25 -20.34 -4.19 1.56
CA ILE A 25 -19.36 -3.44 0.77
C ILE A 25 -19.02 -2.17 1.53
N HIS A 26 -17.75 -1.99 1.85
CA HIS A 26 -17.25 -0.78 2.50
C HIS A 26 -16.97 0.31 1.46
N THR A 27 -16.28 -0.04 0.38
CA THR A 27 -15.99 0.90 -0.69
C THR A 27 -15.68 0.16 -1.99
N GLN A 28 -15.84 0.85 -3.10
CA GLN A 28 -15.48 0.39 -4.42
C GLN A 28 -14.47 1.38 -4.98
N LEU A 29 -13.21 0.95 -5.10
CA LEU A 29 -12.16 1.79 -5.67
C LEU A 29 -12.26 1.81 -7.19
N PRO A 30 -11.90 2.92 -7.83
CA PRO A 30 -11.97 3.05 -9.30
C PRO A 30 -10.79 2.34 -9.96
N THR A 31 -10.69 1.05 -9.80
CA THR A 31 -9.60 0.24 -10.36
C THR A 31 -10.10 -1.17 -10.63
N SER A 32 -9.47 -1.83 -11.60
CA SER A 32 -9.70 -3.26 -11.85
C SER A 32 -8.73 -4.13 -11.06
N ALA A 33 -7.74 -3.54 -10.39
CA ALA A 33 -6.75 -4.28 -9.62
C ALA A 33 -7.34 -4.85 -8.34
N SER A 34 -6.67 -5.85 -7.79
CA SER A 34 -7.07 -6.44 -6.51
C SER A 34 -6.47 -5.66 -5.35
N VAL A 35 -7.25 -5.47 -4.30
CA VAL A 35 -6.80 -4.83 -3.08
C VAL A 35 -6.13 -5.89 -2.21
N ILE A 36 -4.83 -5.73 -1.96
CA ILE A 36 -4.03 -6.73 -1.25
C ILE A 36 -3.74 -6.36 0.20
N SER A 37 -3.82 -5.08 0.54
CA SER A 37 -3.58 -4.61 1.91
C SER A 37 -4.42 -3.39 2.22
N ILE A 38 -4.84 -3.28 3.46
CA ILE A 38 -5.58 -2.12 3.97
C ILE A 38 -4.87 -1.71 5.26
N LEU A 39 -4.29 -0.50 5.26
CA LEU A 39 -3.40 -0.06 6.32
C LEU A 39 -3.88 1.26 6.90
N PRO A 40 -4.18 1.33 8.20
CA PRO A 40 -4.44 2.62 8.83
C PRO A 40 -3.15 3.42 8.96
N SER A 41 -3.23 4.72 8.77
CA SER A 41 -2.07 5.60 8.81
C SER A 41 -2.44 6.98 9.32
N VAL A 42 -1.41 7.82 9.50
CA VAL A 42 -1.61 9.23 9.88
C VAL A 42 -2.35 10.01 8.78
N ALA A 43 -2.24 9.57 7.53
CA ALA A 43 -2.91 10.22 6.40
C ALA A 43 -4.32 9.66 6.15
N GLY A 44 -4.73 8.65 6.87
CA GLY A 44 -6.01 7.99 6.68
C GLY A 44 -5.84 6.51 6.37
N LEU A 45 -6.85 5.93 5.75
CA LEU A 45 -6.85 4.51 5.42
C LEU A 45 -6.24 4.29 4.04
N ILE A 46 -5.24 3.42 3.96
CA ILE A 46 -4.53 3.18 2.71
C ILE A 46 -4.96 1.82 2.16
N TYR A 47 -5.41 1.82 0.89
CA TYR A 47 -5.75 0.60 0.17
C TYR A 47 -4.66 0.33 -0.87
N VAL A 48 -3.91 -0.74 -0.70
CA VAL A 48 -2.83 -1.09 -1.61
C VAL A 48 -3.32 -2.13 -2.60
N THR A 49 -3.07 -1.90 -3.89
CA THR A 49 -3.46 -2.84 -4.95
C THR A 49 -2.25 -3.62 -5.44
N ASP A 50 -2.50 -4.71 -6.13
CA ASP A 50 -1.44 -5.54 -6.69
C ASP A 50 -0.79 -4.94 -7.95
N SER A 51 -1.51 -4.09 -8.70
CA SER A 51 -1.02 -3.62 -10.00
C SER A 51 -1.38 -2.17 -10.36
N ASP A 52 -1.99 -1.43 -9.45
CA ASP A 52 -2.47 -0.07 -9.75
C ASP A 52 -2.13 0.91 -8.62
N GLY A 53 -0.92 0.80 -8.05
CA GLY A 53 -0.51 1.69 -6.98
C GLY A 53 -1.35 1.51 -5.72
N PHE A 54 -1.67 2.62 -5.09
CA PHE A 54 -2.47 2.60 -3.87
C PHE A 54 -3.40 3.81 -3.80
N PHE A 55 -4.38 3.71 -2.90
CA PHE A 55 -5.37 4.77 -2.69
C PHE A 55 -5.32 5.17 -1.22
N ILE A 56 -5.53 6.47 -0.96
CA ILE A 56 -5.58 7.01 0.40
C ILE A 56 -6.97 7.61 0.61
N ARG A 57 -7.65 7.14 1.64
CA ARG A 57 -8.93 7.70 2.05
C ARG A 57 -8.71 8.56 3.29
N ASP A 58 -8.93 9.86 3.19
CA ASP A 58 -8.70 10.78 4.30
C ASP A 58 -9.86 10.77 5.30
N SER A 59 -9.75 11.60 6.34
CA SER A 59 -10.76 11.68 7.39
C SER A 59 -12.09 12.21 6.91
N LEU A 60 -12.12 12.87 5.76
CA LEU A 60 -13.35 13.37 5.15
C LEU A 60 -13.98 12.36 4.19
N GLY A 61 -13.35 11.21 4.02
CA GLY A 61 -13.84 10.17 3.12
C GLY A 61 -13.44 10.34 1.68
N GLU A 62 -12.62 11.33 1.35
CA GLU A 62 -12.12 11.52 0.00
C GLU A 62 -11.01 10.55 -0.30
N ILE A 63 -11.02 10.00 -1.51
CA ILE A 63 -10.07 8.99 -1.96
C ILE A 63 -9.16 9.59 -3.02
N ARG A 64 -7.86 9.45 -2.81
CA ARG A 64 -6.85 9.89 -3.76
C ARG A 64 -6.06 8.68 -4.25
N HIS A 65 -5.85 8.62 -5.55
CA HIS A 65 -5.07 7.56 -6.18
C HIS A 65 -3.62 8.00 -6.33
N VAL A 66 -2.70 7.18 -5.86
CA VAL A 66 -1.26 7.41 -6.03
C VAL A 66 -0.73 6.33 -6.95
N MET A 67 -0.31 6.74 -8.14
CA MET A 67 0.23 5.84 -9.15
C MET A 67 1.75 5.83 -9.10
N LEU A 68 2.36 4.71 -9.51
CA LEU A 68 3.81 4.54 -9.48
C LEU A 68 4.48 4.89 -10.82
N ASP A 69 3.73 5.50 -11.74
CA ASP A 69 4.20 5.75 -13.11
C ASP A 69 5.38 6.72 -13.17
N SER A 70 5.54 7.57 -12.16
CA SER A 70 6.65 8.53 -12.11
C SER A 70 8.00 7.89 -11.74
N LEU A 71 7.99 6.62 -11.32
CA LEU A 71 9.22 5.94 -10.89
C LEU A 71 9.86 5.25 -12.09
N SER A 72 10.76 5.95 -12.77
CA SER A 72 11.36 5.47 -14.01
C SER A 72 12.26 4.23 -13.82
N LEU A 73 12.82 4.05 -12.63
CA LEU A 73 13.67 2.88 -12.33
C LEU A 73 12.84 1.64 -12.00
N LEU A 74 11.57 1.82 -11.67
CA LEU A 74 10.68 0.72 -11.34
C LEU A 74 10.09 0.15 -12.63
N LYS A 75 10.54 -1.04 -13.01
CA LYS A 75 10.10 -1.66 -14.27
C LYS A 75 8.88 -2.53 -14.09
N ASP A 76 8.71 -3.12 -12.91
CA ASP A 76 7.56 -3.94 -12.58
C ASP A 76 6.78 -3.27 -11.47
N LYS A 77 5.63 -2.71 -11.80
CA LYS A 77 4.80 -1.96 -10.85
C LYS A 77 3.89 -2.84 -10.02
N ASN A 78 3.95 -4.15 -10.19
CA ASN A 78 3.21 -5.06 -9.33
C ASN A 78 3.71 -4.95 -7.89
N ILE A 79 2.79 -5.11 -6.95
CA ILE A 79 3.08 -5.01 -5.53
C ILE A 79 2.75 -6.34 -4.89
N GLU A 80 3.71 -6.93 -4.19
CA GLU A 80 3.50 -8.20 -3.49
C GLU A 80 3.01 -7.99 -2.06
N SER A 81 3.51 -6.95 -1.39
CA SER A 81 3.13 -6.67 -0.02
C SER A 81 3.37 -5.21 0.30
N ALA A 82 2.79 -4.76 1.40
CA ALA A 82 2.92 -3.40 1.87
C ALA A 82 2.94 -3.36 3.38
N LYS A 83 3.59 -2.33 3.92
CA LYS A 83 3.77 -2.18 5.36
C LYS A 83 4.01 -0.72 5.68
N ILE A 84 3.61 -0.28 6.86
CA ILE A 84 3.93 1.04 7.37
C ILE A 84 4.93 0.88 8.51
N THR A 85 6.04 1.61 8.43
CA THR A 85 7.07 1.62 9.48
C THR A 85 7.39 3.06 9.87
N CYS A 86 8.00 3.23 11.03
CA CYS A 86 8.37 4.54 11.58
C CYS A 86 7.19 5.51 11.67
N GLY A 87 5.95 4.98 11.65
CA GLY A 87 4.73 5.76 11.77
C GLY A 87 4.27 6.45 10.50
N ASP A 88 5.14 6.71 9.55
CA ASP A 88 4.83 7.54 8.39
C ASP A 88 5.48 7.11 7.08
N LEU A 89 6.13 5.95 7.04
CA LEU A 89 6.71 5.42 5.81
C LEU A 89 5.93 4.21 5.33
N LEU A 90 5.37 4.32 4.14
CA LEU A 90 4.70 3.20 3.48
C LEU A 90 5.71 2.51 2.57
N TRP A 91 5.88 1.22 2.79
CA TRP A 91 6.76 0.36 2.00
C TRP A 91 5.91 -0.47 1.06
N LEU A 92 6.29 -0.47 -0.22
CA LEU A 92 5.66 -1.32 -1.23
C LEU A 92 6.74 -2.26 -1.76
N VAL A 93 6.56 -3.55 -1.52
CA VAL A 93 7.52 -4.57 -1.95
C VAL A 93 7.09 -5.10 -3.30
N HIS A 94 8.03 -5.11 -4.24
CA HIS A 94 7.79 -5.52 -5.63
C HIS A 94 8.34 -6.93 -5.89
N PRO A 95 7.85 -7.62 -6.95
CA PRO A 95 8.41 -8.92 -7.32
C PRO A 95 9.87 -8.86 -7.75
N VAL A 96 10.31 -7.71 -8.25
CA VAL A 96 11.72 -7.47 -8.57
C VAL A 96 12.45 -6.96 -7.33
N PRO A 97 13.78 -7.09 -7.25
CA PRO A 97 14.50 -6.55 -6.11
C PRO A 97 14.30 -5.05 -5.98
N GLY A 98 13.80 -4.61 -4.83
CA GLY A 98 13.58 -3.21 -4.57
C GLY A 98 12.27 -2.94 -3.89
N VAL A 99 12.16 -1.73 -3.35
CA VAL A 99 10.97 -1.27 -2.66
C VAL A 99 10.66 0.16 -3.09
N THR A 100 9.38 0.46 -3.13
CA THR A 100 8.92 1.85 -3.24
C THR A 100 8.60 2.34 -1.85
N LEU A 101 9.09 3.54 -1.54
CA LEU A 101 8.78 4.22 -0.29
C LEU A 101 7.90 5.42 -0.58
N PHE A 102 6.86 5.56 0.20
CA PHE A 102 6.01 6.75 0.16
C PHE A 102 6.02 7.38 1.55
N ASP A 103 6.51 8.61 1.63
CA ASP A 103 6.50 9.36 2.87
C ASP A 103 5.13 10.00 3.04
N LEU A 104 4.39 9.57 4.06
CA LEU A 104 3.01 10.03 4.28
C LEU A 104 2.94 11.50 4.70
N LYS A 105 4.02 12.06 5.20
CA LYS A 105 4.06 13.48 5.58
C LYS A 105 4.36 14.38 4.40
N THR A 106 5.39 14.06 3.64
CA THR A 106 5.82 14.88 2.50
C THR A 106 5.14 14.48 1.20
N GLN A 107 4.55 13.29 1.17
CA GLN A 107 3.89 12.69 0.00
C GLN A 107 4.84 12.48 -1.17
N ARG A 108 6.08 12.12 -0.86
CA ARG A 108 7.11 11.84 -1.85
C ARG A 108 7.25 10.34 -2.07
N LEU A 109 7.28 9.96 -3.34
CA LEU A 109 7.60 8.61 -3.77
C LEU A 109 9.08 8.50 -4.09
N SER A 110 9.68 7.40 -3.68
CA SER A 110 11.05 7.07 -4.08
C SER A 110 11.16 5.57 -4.27
N PHE A 111 12.03 5.15 -5.16
CA PHE A 111 12.30 3.74 -5.40
C PHE A 111 13.73 3.44 -4.98
N ILE A 112 13.88 2.40 -4.18
CA ILE A 112 15.19 1.93 -3.73
C ILE A 112 15.43 0.58 -4.39
N GLU A 113 16.47 0.49 -5.21
CA GLU A 113 16.87 -0.80 -5.76
C GLU A 113 17.30 -1.70 -4.61
N GLY A 114 16.93 -2.95 -4.65
CA GLY A 114 17.17 -3.86 -3.56
C GLY A 114 18.62 -4.32 -3.44
N LYS A 115 19.59 -3.43 -3.64
CA LYS A 115 21.01 -3.76 -3.61
C LYS A 115 21.81 -2.74 -2.82
N ASP A 116 22.85 -3.23 -2.10
CA ASP A 116 23.77 -2.36 -1.42
C ASP A 116 24.87 -1.87 -2.37
N GLU A 117 25.88 -1.15 -1.85
CA GLU A 117 26.97 -0.59 -2.65
C GLU A 117 27.78 -1.65 -3.39
N GLN A 118 27.78 -2.90 -2.88
CA GLN A 118 28.48 -4.00 -3.52
C GLN A 118 27.58 -4.83 -4.43
N GLY A 119 26.35 -4.37 -4.67
CA GLY A 119 25.41 -5.07 -5.54
C GLY A 119 24.68 -6.22 -4.89
N ARG A 120 24.75 -6.37 -3.56
CA ARG A 120 24.03 -7.42 -2.85
C ARG A 120 22.62 -7.00 -2.53
N PRO A 121 21.65 -7.94 -2.53
CA PRO A 121 20.28 -7.59 -2.17
C PRO A 121 20.20 -7.05 -0.74
N LEU A 122 19.41 -6.02 -0.55
CA LEU A 122 19.12 -5.48 0.78
C LEU A 122 18.07 -6.33 1.48
N ASN A 123 18.23 -6.46 2.80
CA ASN A 123 17.19 -6.98 3.66
C ASN A 123 16.35 -5.77 4.09
N THR A 124 15.27 -5.51 3.37
CA THR A 124 14.56 -4.23 3.43
C THR A 124 14.18 -3.79 4.84
N GLU A 125 13.64 -4.69 5.67
CA GLU A 125 13.21 -4.30 7.00
C GLU A 125 14.34 -4.09 7.99
N SER A 126 15.45 -4.79 7.80
CA SER A 126 16.59 -4.66 8.73
C SER A 126 17.57 -3.58 8.32
N ASP A 127 17.57 -3.17 7.04
CA ASP A 127 18.51 -2.17 6.52
C ASP A 127 17.96 -0.75 6.58
N PHE A 128 16.65 -0.59 6.79
CA PHE A 128 16.01 0.71 6.84
C PHE A 128 15.38 0.91 8.22
N CYS A 129 14.38 1.71 8.29
CA CYS A 129 13.75 2.13 9.52
C CYS A 129 13.30 0.96 10.42
N PHE A 130 13.54 1.07 11.69
CA PHE A 130 13.10 0.12 12.72
C PHE A 130 12.15 0.76 13.69
#